data_38a910513a89eac5b4dce971de9e3c6a
#
_entry.id   38a910513a89eac5b4dce971de9e3c6a
#
_cell.length_a   1.000
_cell.length_b   1.000
_cell.length_c   1.000
_cell.angle_alpha   90.00
_cell.angle_beta   90.00
_cell.angle_gamma   90.00
#
_symmetry.space_group_name_H-M   'P 1'
#
loop_
_entity.id
_entity.type
_entity.pdbx_description
1 polymer ?
#
loop_
_entity_poly.entity_id
_entity_poly.type
_entity_poly.pdbx_seq_one_letter_code
_entity_poly.pdbx_strand_id
1 'polypeptide(L)'
;MVDMKKITIIALSCLCAVGAHAFERNFQEGYTVESSRINTSEAESGLSLLKNKLAFSRGGNVYVANLNDSLDIKDFKEQKDLSVLGIEGQFAQYGNTLYFSSHGVLYCVTQKNNVWSNPEKLLIDGFLSSREQEEGTTFISRRWTYKKKPAAAMYNPAVANKGKRIYFSSELDGGKGGLDIWYIERKPDNKSWYAPKNMAEVNSDQNEDFPQLVGDSMFYFSSNRGDSIRGYNIYKKRLKGAVTPQLIARDFNSDADDKNFVVAENCPFLISNRAGGDDIYRPNIFIPAPMDTVPVDTTPQLRVVRKDFRTCIFYFEYDKTSMIDTYEAEFKYIYEFINEDSSSVVKITGHTDERGSVDYNQKLSTDRANVVFDRLVKMGVDPKRMQFKGEGKSQPVVKDAKTEVEHQQNRRVEIIKLDMNKEIKDEN
;
A
#
# COMPACT_ATOMS: atom_id res chain seq x y z
N MET A 1 -8.88 37.25 -13.97
CA MET A 1 -7.58 36.76 -13.44
C MET A 1 -7.91 35.69 -12.39
N VAL A 2 -7.95 34.43 -12.81
CA VAL A 2 -8.34 33.30 -11.94
C VAL A 2 -7.12 32.92 -11.11
N ASP A 3 -7.32 32.83 -9.82
CA ASP A 3 -6.27 32.64 -8.80
C ASP A 3 -5.56 31.28 -8.96
N MET A 4 -4.36 31.32 -9.53
CA MET A 4 -3.50 30.13 -9.77
C MET A 4 -3.12 29.35 -8.51
N LYS A 5 -3.30 29.90 -7.32
CA LYS A 5 -2.99 29.21 -6.04
C LYS A 5 -4.01 28.14 -5.66
N LYS A 6 -5.24 28.21 -6.17
CA LYS A 6 -6.27 27.18 -5.91
C LYS A 6 -6.14 25.95 -6.79
N ILE A 7 -5.49 26.07 -7.94
CA ILE A 7 -5.29 24.93 -8.86
C ILE A 7 -4.21 23.98 -8.36
N THR A 8 -3.17 24.49 -7.69
CA THR A 8 -2.05 23.68 -7.18
C THR A 8 -2.46 22.74 -6.03
N ILE A 9 -3.43 23.12 -5.20
CA ILE A 9 -3.87 22.30 -4.04
C ILE A 9 -4.77 21.14 -4.49
N ILE A 10 -5.57 21.33 -5.54
CA ILE A 10 -6.42 20.27 -6.09
C ILE A 10 -5.59 19.26 -6.89
N ALA A 11 -4.53 19.70 -7.56
CA ALA A 11 -3.63 18.81 -8.28
C ALA A 11 -2.82 17.89 -7.34
N LEU A 12 -2.43 18.36 -6.14
CA LEU A 12 -1.63 17.57 -5.21
C LEU A 12 -2.47 16.46 -4.52
N SER A 13 -3.76 16.69 -4.23
CA SER A 13 -4.65 15.68 -3.66
C SER A 13 -5.06 14.61 -4.68
N CYS A 14 -5.16 14.96 -5.96
CA CYS A 14 -5.37 13.98 -7.04
C CYS A 14 -4.12 13.15 -7.35
N LEU A 15 -2.90 13.71 -7.22
CA LEU A 15 -1.67 12.96 -7.45
C LEU A 15 -1.46 11.84 -6.42
N CYS A 16 -1.80 12.06 -5.14
CA CYS A 16 -1.68 11.03 -4.11
C CYS A 16 -2.66 9.86 -4.31
N ALA A 17 -3.88 10.13 -4.76
CA ALA A 17 -4.87 9.08 -5.05
C ALA A 17 -4.49 8.29 -6.33
N VAL A 18 -3.98 8.98 -7.35
CA VAL A 18 -3.49 8.35 -8.59
C VAL A 18 -2.23 7.53 -8.32
N GLY A 19 -1.34 7.98 -7.44
CA GLY A 19 -0.14 7.26 -7.04
C GLY A 19 -0.42 5.92 -6.36
N ALA A 20 -1.36 5.87 -5.42
CA ALA A 20 -1.73 4.64 -4.71
C ALA A 20 -2.34 3.59 -5.64
N HIS A 21 -3.18 3.99 -6.58
CA HIS A 21 -3.77 3.08 -7.56
C HIS A 21 -2.79 2.67 -8.68
N ALA A 22 -1.91 3.56 -9.10
CA ALA A 22 -0.84 3.21 -10.04
C ALA A 22 0.14 2.22 -9.41
N PHE A 23 0.41 2.36 -8.12
CA PHE A 23 1.25 1.46 -7.35
C PHE A 23 0.71 0.02 -7.31
N GLU A 24 -0.53 -0.20 -6.88
CA GLU A 24 -1.13 -1.55 -6.85
C GLU A 24 -1.15 -2.23 -8.23
N ARG A 25 -1.20 -1.44 -9.29
CA ARG A 25 -1.31 -1.94 -10.65
C ARG A 25 -0.01 -2.48 -11.23
N ASN A 26 1.12 -1.91 -10.83
CA ASN A 26 2.42 -2.25 -11.40
C ASN A 26 3.09 -3.45 -10.74
N PHE A 27 2.55 -3.96 -9.60
CA PHE A 27 3.20 -4.98 -8.78
C PHE A 27 2.40 -6.29 -8.67
N GLN A 28 1.55 -6.63 -9.66
CA GLN A 28 0.72 -7.83 -9.57
C GLN A 28 1.37 -9.13 -10.05
N GLU A 29 2.43 -9.12 -10.87
CA GLU A 29 3.08 -10.36 -11.32
C GLU A 29 4.55 -10.14 -11.74
N GLY A 30 5.43 -11.02 -11.28
CA GLY A 30 6.75 -11.25 -11.86
C GLY A 30 7.87 -10.32 -11.43
N TYR A 31 7.72 -9.57 -10.34
CA TYR A 31 8.82 -8.78 -9.79
C TYR A 31 9.57 -9.57 -8.72
N THR A 32 10.87 -9.71 -8.89
CA THR A 32 11.73 -10.14 -7.80
C THR A 32 12.00 -8.98 -6.86
N VAL A 33 12.02 -9.25 -5.55
CA VAL A 33 12.42 -8.27 -4.55
C VAL A 33 13.92 -8.40 -4.33
N GLU A 34 14.65 -7.30 -4.46
CA GLU A 34 16.10 -7.25 -4.30
C GLU A 34 16.53 -6.41 -3.10
N SER A 35 17.67 -6.77 -2.53
CA SER A 35 18.30 -5.99 -1.45
C SER A 35 18.75 -4.63 -1.97
N SER A 36 18.52 -3.58 -1.18
CA SER A 36 19.03 -2.25 -1.51
C SER A 36 20.56 -2.22 -1.39
N ARG A 37 21.20 -1.48 -2.29
CA ARG A 37 22.68 -1.31 -2.31
C ARG A 37 23.25 -0.58 -1.09
N ILE A 38 22.39 0.04 -0.28
CA ILE A 38 22.83 0.78 0.92
C ILE A 38 22.84 -0.06 2.19
N ASN A 39 22.37 -1.31 2.14
CA ASN A 39 22.35 -2.19 3.30
C ASN A 39 23.78 -2.45 3.81
N THR A 40 23.90 -2.55 5.13
CA THR A 40 25.18 -2.73 5.81
C THR A 40 25.10 -3.92 6.79
N SER A 41 26.13 -4.13 7.60
CA SER A 41 26.08 -5.09 8.70
C SER A 41 25.26 -4.63 9.90
N GLU A 42 24.84 -3.36 9.93
CA GLU A 42 23.94 -2.82 10.94
C GLU A 42 22.50 -2.96 10.43
N ALA A 43 21.58 -3.33 11.33
CA ALA A 43 20.17 -3.47 10.97
C ALA A 43 19.56 -2.13 10.56
N GLU A 44 18.90 -2.12 9.39
CA GLU A 44 18.04 -1.03 8.96
C GLU A 44 16.63 -1.24 9.54
N SER A 45 15.99 -0.15 9.93
CA SER A 45 14.65 -0.20 10.55
C SER A 45 13.87 1.09 10.33
N GLY A 46 12.60 1.09 10.74
CA GLY A 46 11.79 2.30 10.83
C GLY A 46 11.59 3.01 9.51
N LEU A 47 11.33 2.25 8.42
CA LEU A 47 10.97 2.86 7.14
C LEU A 47 9.80 3.81 7.32
N SER A 48 9.97 5.02 6.80
CA SER A 48 9.05 6.14 7.00
C SER A 48 9.08 7.07 5.80
N LEU A 49 8.17 8.04 5.80
CA LEU A 49 8.19 9.11 4.81
C LEU A 49 8.47 10.46 5.48
N LEU A 50 9.52 11.14 5.06
CA LEU A 50 9.80 12.52 5.42
C LEU A 50 9.67 13.42 4.18
N LYS A 51 8.64 14.27 4.14
CA LYS A 51 8.32 15.10 2.96
C LYS A 51 8.22 14.28 1.67
N ASN A 52 7.55 13.11 1.74
CA ASN A 52 7.38 12.11 0.67
C ASN A 52 8.67 11.40 0.22
N LYS A 53 9.81 11.66 0.84
CA LYS A 53 11.05 10.92 0.60
C LYS A 53 11.15 9.75 1.55
N LEU A 54 11.81 8.68 1.11
CA LEU A 54 12.09 7.53 1.94
C LEU A 54 13.03 7.95 3.10
N ALA A 55 12.65 7.57 4.31
CA ALA A 55 13.49 7.69 5.49
C ALA A 55 13.62 6.33 6.17
N PHE A 56 14.73 6.10 6.84
CA PHE A 56 15.02 4.88 7.58
C PHE A 56 15.95 5.16 8.76
N SER A 57 16.00 4.23 9.70
CA SER A 57 16.93 4.28 10.85
C SER A 57 18.04 3.24 10.71
N ARG A 58 19.25 3.59 11.11
CA ARG A 58 20.41 2.72 11.23
C ARG A 58 21.25 3.12 12.44
N GLY A 59 21.56 2.18 13.30
CA GLY A 59 22.33 2.46 14.52
C GLY A 59 21.71 3.54 15.42
N GLY A 60 20.37 3.69 15.41
CA GLY A 60 19.64 4.73 16.14
C GLY A 60 19.63 6.11 15.48
N ASN A 61 20.28 6.29 14.34
CA ASN A 61 20.26 7.54 13.58
C ASN A 61 19.23 7.49 12.46
N VAL A 62 18.63 8.63 12.14
CA VAL A 62 17.62 8.79 11.08
C VAL A 62 18.27 9.31 9.81
N TYR A 63 18.03 8.65 8.69
CA TYR A 63 18.52 9.02 7.37
C TYR A 63 17.35 9.27 6.41
N VAL A 64 17.56 10.16 5.44
CA VAL A 64 16.64 10.38 4.32
C VAL A 64 17.37 10.06 3.03
N ALA A 65 16.76 9.19 2.24
CA ALA A 65 17.27 8.75 0.96
C ALA A 65 16.83 9.66 -0.19
N ASN A 66 17.67 9.78 -1.20
CA ASN A 66 17.32 10.27 -2.52
C ASN A 66 17.31 9.09 -3.49
N LEU A 67 16.24 8.96 -4.26
CA LEU A 67 16.12 7.94 -5.29
C LEU A 67 16.72 8.46 -6.61
N ASN A 68 17.21 7.54 -7.44
CA ASN A 68 17.60 7.83 -8.82
C ASN A 68 16.42 7.60 -9.78
N ASP A 69 16.62 7.82 -11.07
CA ASP A 69 15.58 7.64 -12.10
C ASP A 69 15.08 6.19 -12.22
N SER A 70 15.87 5.23 -11.73
CA SER A 70 15.49 3.81 -11.62
C SER A 70 14.84 3.46 -10.28
N LEU A 71 14.48 4.46 -9.48
CA LEU A 71 13.87 4.33 -8.16
C LEU A 71 14.72 3.53 -7.16
N ASP A 72 16.03 3.42 -7.43
CA ASP A 72 16.99 2.87 -6.48
C ASP A 72 17.53 3.99 -5.57
N ILE A 73 17.97 3.64 -4.36
CA ILE A 73 18.55 4.61 -3.44
C ILE A 73 19.93 5.02 -3.98
N LYS A 74 20.03 6.26 -4.43
CA LYS A 74 21.26 6.84 -4.98
C LYS A 74 22.24 7.24 -3.88
N ASP A 75 21.73 7.95 -2.91
CA ASP A 75 22.44 8.44 -1.74
C ASP A 75 21.49 8.66 -0.57
N PHE A 76 22.03 8.91 0.60
CA PHE A 76 21.23 9.21 1.79
C PHE A 76 21.97 10.20 2.69
N LYS A 77 21.21 10.97 3.47
CA LYS A 77 21.74 11.97 4.38
C LYS A 77 21.14 11.84 5.77
N GLU A 78 22.01 11.83 6.78
CA GLU A 78 21.59 11.85 8.18
C GLU A 78 20.79 13.12 8.51
N GLN A 79 19.71 12.94 9.23
CA GLN A 79 18.88 13.99 9.81
C GLN A 79 19.24 14.14 11.29
N LYS A 80 20.34 14.82 11.57
CA LYS A 80 20.91 14.95 12.93
C LYS A 80 19.89 15.44 13.96
N ASP A 81 19.01 16.37 13.54
CA ASP A 81 17.98 16.92 14.43
C ASP A 81 16.90 15.89 14.79
N LEU A 82 16.67 14.87 13.95
CA LEU A 82 15.78 13.75 14.23
C LEU A 82 16.49 12.61 14.95
N SER A 83 17.76 12.36 14.64
CA SER A 83 18.57 11.31 15.27
C SER A 83 18.66 11.47 16.79
N VAL A 84 18.62 12.70 17.29
CA VAL A 84 18.69 12.98 18.73
C VAL A 84 17.37 12.79 19.48
N LEU A 85 16.25 12.53 18.77
CA LEU A 85 14.92 12.40 19.38
C LEU A 85 14.68 11.01 19.97
N GLY A 86 15.57 10.03 19.73
CA GLY A 86 15.37 8.65 20.17
C GLY A 86 14.15 7.98 19.54
N ILE A 87 13.96 8.20 18.24
CA ILE A 87 12.86 7.62 17.48
C ILE A 87 13.01 6.10 17.44
N GLU A 88 11.99 5.38 17.85
CA GLU A 88 11.91 3.93 17.82
C GLU A 88 10.96 3.47 16.69
N GLY A 89 11.49 2.68 15.74
CA GLY A 89 10.72 2.19 14.61
C GLY A 89 10.33 3.28 13.61
N GLN A 90 9.17 3.13 12.99
CA GLN A 90 8.68 4.11 12.03
C GLN A 90 8.16 5.39 12.70
N PHE A 91 8.18 6.47 11.94
CA PHE A 91 7.52 7.73 12.27
C PHE A 91 6.57 8.15 11.15
N ALA A 92 5.68 9.09 11.43
CA ALA A 92 4.73 9.59 10.43
C ALA A 92 4.74 11.12 10.39
N GLN A 93 4.60 11.70 9.21
CA GLN A 93 4.52 13.14 9.02
C GLN A 93 3.19 13.56 8.38
N TYR A 94 2.59 14.61 8.94
CA TYR A 94 1.50 15.33 8.31
C TYR A 94 1.76 16.83 8.36
N GLY A 95 1.85 17.45 7.19
CA GLY A 95 2.25 18.86 7.08
C GLY A 95 3.64 19.11 7.71
N ASN A 96 3.70 20.03 8.64
CA ASN A 96 4.93 20.35 9.35
C ASN A 96 5.10 19.58 10.67
N THR A 97 4.19 18.67 11.01
CA THR A 97 4.23 17.89 12.25
C THR A 97 4.66 16.47 11.98
N LEU A 98 5.64 16.00 12.75
CA LEU A 98 6.13 14.61 12.75
C LEU A 98 5.70 13.96 14.05
N TYR A 99 5.16 12.74 13.95
CA TYR A 99 4.73 11.88 15.05
C TYR A 99 5.63 10.67 15.14
N PHE A 100 6.08 10.32 16.33
CA PHE A 100 7.00 9.21 16.55
C PHE A 100 6.81 8.57 17.92
N SER A 101 7.34 7.37 18.10
CA SER A 101 7.47 6.70 19.39
C SER A 101 8.87 6.86 19.93
N SER A 102 8.97 7.08 21.23
CA SER A 102 10.22 7.00 21.98
C SER A 102 9.91 6.41 23.35
N HIS A 103 10.62 5.33 23.71
CA HIS A 103 10.39 4.55 24.95
C HIS A 103 8.93 4.13 25.13
N GLY A 104 8.27 3.77 24.04
CA GLY A 104 6.88 3.33 24.04
C GLY A 104 5.86 4.43 24.27
N VAL A 105 6.22 5.70 24.12
CA VAL A 105 5.31 6.85 24.25
C VAL A 105 5.28 7.62 22.94
N LEU A 106 4.08 8.05 22.53
CA LEU A 106 3.91 8.86 21.34
C LEU A 106 4.20 10.34 21.60
N TYR A 107 5.03 10.91 20.75
CA TYR A 107 5.42 12.32 20.73
C TYR A 107 5.13 12.95 19.38
N CYS A 108 5.13 14.29 19.36
CA CYS A 108 5.21 15.05 18.13
C CYS A 108 6.24 16.17 18.23
N VAL A 109 6.78 16.53 17.07
CA VAL A 109 7.58 17.76 16.86
C VAL A 109 7.02 18.50 15.66
N THR A 110 7.07 19.83 15.70
CA THR A 110 6.58 20.66 14.59
C THR A 110 7.74 21.45 14.00
N GLN A 111 7.86 21.45 12.68
CA GLN A 111 8.90 22.21 11.98
C GLN A 111 8.43 23.63 11.67
N LYS A 112 9.21 24.62 12.08
CA LYS A 112 9.01 26.03 11.73
C LYS A 112 10.37 26.62 11.27
N ASN A 113 10.38 27.25 10.11
CA ASN A 113 11.61 27.79 9.51
C ASN A 113 12.75 26.77 9.44
N ASN A 114 12.44 25.53 9.05
CA ASN A 114 13.36 24.39 9.01
C ASN A 114 13.97 23.96 10.35
N VAL A 115 13.45 24.42 11.48
CA VAL A 115 13.85 24.01 12.82
C VAL A 115 12.72 23.23 13.47
N TRP A 116 13.02 22.06 14.02
CA TRP A 116 12.06 21.25 14.79
C TRP A 116 11.88 21.81 16.20
N SER A 117 10.65 21.80 16.69
CA SER A 117 10.34 22.14 18.09
C SER A 117 10.94 21.10 19.05
N ASN A 118 10.91 21.40 20.34
CA ASN A 118 11.07 20.36 21.34
C ASN A 118 9.96 19.33 21.20
N PRO A 119 10.25 18.02 21.49
CA PRO A 119 9.22 16.99 21.49
C PRO A 119 8.13 17.26 22.53
N GLU A 120 6.89 17.15 22.07
CA GLU A 120 5.68 17.24 22.89
C GLU A 120 5.01 15.88 22.97
N LYS A 121 4.74 15.40 24.18
CA LYS A 121 4.02 14.15 24.41
C LYS A 121 2.56 14.31 23.97
N LEU A 122 1.99 13.31 23.30
CA LEU A 122 0.58 13.33 22.95
C LEU A 122 -0.29 13.14 24.20
N LEU A 123 -1.24 14.06 24.40
CA LEU A 123 -2.23 13.99 25.49
C LEU A 123 -3.38 13.08 25.07
N ILE A 124 -3.37 11.82 25.54
CA ILE A 124 -4.33 10.78 25.16
C ILE A 124 -5.20 10.45 26.37
N ASP A 125 -6.54 10.48 26.23
CA ASP A 125 -7.47 10.13 27.29
C ASP A 125 -7.26 8.70 27.82
N GLY A 126 -7.30 8.53 29.12
CA GLY A 126 -7.12 7.23 29.79
C GLY A 126 -5.67 6.72 29.73
N PHE A 127 -4.77 7.47 29.13
CA PHE A 127 -3.36 7.08 28.94
C PHE A 127 -2.43 8.06 29.66
N LEU A 128 -2.05 7.79 30.87
CA LEU A 128 -1.24 8.60 31.77
C LEU A 128 -1.99 9.77 32.43
N SER A 129 -2.10 9.72 33.72
CA SER A 129 -2.56 10.86 34.51
C SER A 129 -1.59 12.05 34.36
N SER A 130 -2.10 13.27 34.50
CA SER A 130 -1.29 14.49 34.48
C SER A 130 -0.12 14.46 35.47
N ARG A 131 -0.25 13.70 36.55
CA ARG A 131 0.77 13.53 37.59
C ARG A 131 1.90 12.59 37.18
N GLU A 132 1.62 11.55 36.39
CA GLU A 132 2.64 10.68 35.81
C GLU A 132 3.38 11.36 34.66
N GLN A 133 2.80 12.39 34.06
CA GLN A 133 3.42 13.21 33.03
C GLN A 133 4.56 14.08 33.58
N GLU A 134 4.44 14.59 34.82
CA GLU A 134 5.42 15.48 35.44
C GLU A 134 6.62 14.70 36.03
N GLU A 135 6.42 13.50 36.51
CA GLU A 135 7.47 12.71 37.19
C GLU A 135 8.37 11.88 36.26
N GLY A 136 8.02 11.74 35.00
CA GLY A 136 8.60 10.74 34.09
C GLY A 136 9.68 11.20 33.12
N THR A 137 9.75 12.48 32.75
CA THR A 137 10.65 12.93 31.68
C THR A 137 11.57 14.04 32.11
N THR A 138 12.87 13.78 32.05
CA THR A 138 13.89 14.82 32.21
C THR A 138 14.66 14.97 30.88
N PHE A 139 14.72 16.19 30.35
CA PHE A 139 15.53 16.48 29.20
C PHE A 139 16.97 16.78 29.66
N ILE A 140 17.92 15.91 29.32
CA ILE A 140 19.33 16.11 29.58
C ILE A 140 20.08 16.08 28.27
N SER A 141 20.73 17.19 27.92
CA SER A 141 21.68 17.32 26.79
C SER A 141 21.10 16.84 25.45
N ARG A 142 19.89 17.27 25.12
CA ARG A 142 19.14 16.86 23.89
C ARG A 142 18.82 15.36 23.78
N ARG A 143 18.85 14.63 24.88
CA ARG A 143 18.48 13.23 24.96
C ARG A 143 17.37 13.04 26.00
N TRP A 144 16.30 12.33 25.63
CA TRP A 144 15.22 11.99 26.56
C TRP A 144 15.64 10.82 27.45
N THR A 145 15.50 10.98 28.77
CA THR A 145 15.63 9.86 29.71
C THR A 145 14.28 9.53 30.32
N TYR A 146 13.89 8.27 30.25
CA TYR A 146 12.64 7.77 30.82
C TYR A 146 12.92 7.02 32.12
N LYS A 147 12.25 7.40 33.20
CA LYS A 147 12.43 6.75 34.51
C LYS A 147 11.61 5.49 34.69
N LYS A 148 10.49 5.32 33.97
CA LYS A 148 9.61 4.16 34.06
C LYS A 148 8.94 3.88 32.71
N LYS A 149 8.99 2.61 32.27
CA LYS A 149 8.30 2.18 31.05
C LYS A 149 6.77 2.33 31.26
N PRO A 150 6.02 2.87 30.30
CA PRO A 150 4.56 2.93 30.39
C PRO A 150 3.95 1.53 30.51
N ALA A 151 2.78 1.40 31.11
CA ALA A 151 2.09 0.12 31.31
C ALA A 151 1.75 -0.60 29.99
N ALA A 152 1.52 0.19 28.91
CA ALA A 152 1.43 -0.33 27.55
C ALA A 152 2.18 0.61 26.62
N ALA A 153 3.08 0.08 25.82
CA ALA A 153 3.89 0.84 24.87
C ALA A 153 3.15 1.01 23.55
N MET A 154 3.34 2.16 22.91
CA MET A 154 2.79 2.49 21.59
C MET A 154 3.94 2.63 20.61
N TYR A 155 3.86 1.92 19.49
CA TYR A 155 4.92 1.85 18.50
C TYR A 155 4.42 2.20 17.11
N ASN A 156 5.34 2.54 16.22
CA ASN A 156 5.16 2.61 14.79
C ASN A 156 3.94 3.45 14.34
N PRO A 157 3.86 4.75 14.70
CA PRO A 157 2.71 5.59 14.36
C PRO A 157 2.55 5.78 12.85
N ALA A 158 1.31 5.79 12.37
CA ALA A 158 0.92 6.18 11.03
C ALA A 158 -0.20 7.24 11.09
N VAL A 159 -0.03 8.34 10.40
CA VAL A 159 -0.97 9.46 10.43
C VAL A 159 -1.98 9.41 9.28
N ALA A 160 -3.23 9.70 9.56
CA ALA A 160 -4.33 9.65 8.61
C ALA A 160 -5.31 10.81 8.81
N ASN A 161 -6.32 10.87 7.93
CA ASN A 161 -7.43 11.79 8.00
C ASN A 161 -6.96 13.23 8.23
N LYS A 162 -5.99 13.69 7.44
CA LYS A 162 -5.42 15.04 7.51
C LYS A 162 -4.92 15.40 8.92
N GLY A 163 -4.19 14.49 9.57
CA GLY A 163 -3.62 14.67 10.91
C GLY A 163 -4.63 14.51 12.05
N LYS A 164 -5.85 14.04 11.77
CA LYS A 164 -6.90 13.84 12.78
C LYS A 164 -7.00 12.43 13.34
N ARG A 165 -6.26 11.47 12.78
CA ARG A 165 -6.18 10.10 13.28
C ARG A 165 -4.73 9.62 13.23
N ILE A 166 -4.32 8.89 14.25
CA ILE A 166 -3.02 8.21 14.31
C ILE A 166 -3.31 6.74 14.61
N TYR A 167 -2.82 5.87 13.74
CA TYR A 167 -2.73 4.43 13.97
C TYR A 167 -1.39 4.13 14.64
N PHE A 168 -1.32 3.09 15.44
CA PHE A 168 -0.10 2.63 16.10
C PHE A 168 -0.26 1.18 16.55
N SER A 169 0.84 0.51 16.85
CA SER A 169 0.85 -0.84 17.40
C SER A 169 1.02 -0.81 18.91
N SER A 170 0.30 -1.67 19.63
CA SER A 170 0.37 -1.75 21.08
C SER A 170 -0.21 -3.05 21.63
N GLU A 171 0.29 -3.48 22.81
CA GLU A 171 -0.26 -4.57 23.62
C GLU A 171 -1.28 -4.06 24.65
N LEU A 172 -2.16 -3.13 24.25
CA LEU A 172 -3.20 -2.59 25.11
C LEU A 172 -4.24 -3.64 25.47
N ASP A 173 -4.76 -3.56 26.69
CA ASP A 173 -5.86 -4.41 27.15
C ASP A 173 -7.09 -4.27 26.25
N GLY A 174 -7.72 -5.40 25.90
CA GLY A 174 -8.85 -5.46 24.98
C GLY A 174 -8.44 -5.66 23.51
N GLY A 175 -7.18 -5.98 23.26
CA GLY A 175 -6.68 -6.49 21.99
C GLY A 175 -7.17 -7.89 21.67
N LYS A 176 -6.72 -8.44 20.54
CA LYS A 176 -7.01 -9.82 20.13
C LYS A 176 -5.79 -10.73 20.25
N GLY A 177 -4.61 -10.21 19.91
CA GLY A 177 -3.35 -10.93 19.91
C GLY A 177 -2.34 -10.36 20.91
N GLY A 178 -1.06 -10.37 20.53
CA GLY A 178 -0.01 -9.67 21.25
C GLY A 178 0.01 -8.19 20.89
N LEU A 179 0.81 -7.83 19.88
CA LEU A 179 0.73 -6.49 19.28
C LEU A 179 -0.50 -6.41 18.39
N ASP A 180 -1.36 -5.47 18.68
CA ASP A 180 -2.53 -5.13 17.87
C ASP A 180 -2.40 -3.72 17.28
N ILE A 181 -3.09 -3.45 16.19
CA ILE A 181 -3.22 -2.10 15.66
C ILE A 181 -4.38 -1.39 16.35
N TRP A 182 -4.07 -0.22 16.87
CA TRP A 182 -4.99 0.70 17.52
C TRP A 182 -5.00 2.03 16.79
N TYR A 183 -5.98 2.87 17.09
CA TYR A 183 -5.98 4.26 16.61
C TYR A 183 -6.53 5.22 17.66
N ILE A 184 -6.05 6.45 17.58
CA ILE A 184 -6.57 7.60 18.34
C ILE A 184 -7.12 8.65 17.39
N GLU A 185 -8.12 9.38 17.83
CA GLU A 185 -8.73 10.48 17.08
C GLU A 185 -8.51 11.81 17.80
N ARG A 186 -8.15 12.83 17.04
CA ARG A 186 -7.91 14.18 17.58
C ARG A 186 -9.21 14.79 18.04
N LYS A 187 -9.21 15.40 19.21
CA LYS A 187 -10.37 16.12 19.75
C LYS A 187 -10.58 17.48 19.05
N PRO A 188 -11.77 18.08 19.17
CA PRO A 188 -12.07 19.40 18.59
C PRO A 188 -11.16 20.53 19.10
N ASP A 189 -10.54 20.38 20.28
CA ASP A 189 -9.58 21.32 20.86
C ASP A 189 -8.26 21.37 20.08
N ASN A 190 -8.01 20.41 19.17
CA ASN A 190 -6.77 20.21 18.41
C ASN A 190 -5.49 20.04 19.27
N LYS A 191 -5.63 19.79 20.57
CA LYS A 191 -4.50 19.61 21.52
C LYS A 191 -4.43 18.21 22.10
N SER A 192 -5.59 17.56 22.28
CA SER A 192 -5.69 16.25 22.91
C SER A 192 -6.35 15.22 22.00
N TRP A 193 -6.25 13.97 22.42
CA TRP A 193 -6.72 12.80 21.68
C TRP A 193 -7.69 11.99 22.52
N TYR A 194 -8.70 11.41 21.87
CA TYR A 194 -9.58 10.44 22.52
C TYR A 194 -8.82 9.17 22.90
N ALA A 195 -9.39 8.40 23.82
CA ALA A 195 -8.84 7.09 24.19
C ALA A 195 -8.64 6.17 22.98
N PRO A 196 -7.61 5.30 23.01
CA PRO A 196 -7.34 4.36 21.93
C PRO A 196 -8.54 3.45 21.64
N LYS A 197 -8.75 3.17 20.36
CA LYS A 197 -9.75 2.21 19.88
C LYS A 197 -9.05 1.09 19.13
N ASN A 198 -9.40 -0.16 19.45
CA ASN A 198 -8.88 -1.34 18.75
C ASN A 198 -9.39 -1.37 17.31
N MET A 199 -8.51 -1.69 16.35
CA MET A 199 -8.86 -1.88 14.94
C MET A 199 -9.23 -3.34 14.67
N ALA A 200 -10.33 -3.79 15.29
CA ALA A 200 -10.75 -5.18 15.34
C ALA A 200 -10.91 -5.85 13.96
N GLU A 201 -11.19 -5.07 12.91
CA GLU A 201 -11.31 -5.53 11.54
C GLU A 201 -9.97 -5.83 10.85
N VAL A 202 -8.87 -5.44 11.48
CA VAL A 202 -7.50 -5.70 11.01
C VAL A 202 -6.81 -6.75 11.87
N ASN A 203 -7.03 -6.70 13.19
CA ASN A 203 -6.33 -7.50 14.18
C ASN A 203 -6.77 -8.97 14.18
N SER A 204 -5.82 -9.86 14.44
CA SER A 204 -5.99 -11.31 14.60
C SER A 204 -5.62 -11.75 16.01
N ASP A 205 -5.48 -13.04 16.25
CA ASP A 205 -4.96 -13.64 17.48
C ASP A 205 -3.42 -13.68 17.51
N GLN A 206 -2.78 -13.12 16.51
CA GLN A 206 -1.33 -12.99 16.38
C GLN A 206 -0.89 -11.54 16.56
N ASN A 207 0.27 -11.15 16.03
CA ASN A 207 0.76 -9.78 16.10
C ASN A 207 0.46 -9.02 14.81
N GLU A 208 0.03 -7.79 14.94
CA GLU A 208 -0.09 -6.81 13.87
C GLU A 208 0.75 -5.58 14.20
N ASP A 209 1.61 -5.19 13.25
CA ASP A 209 2.56 -4.09 13.44
C ASP A 209 2.75 -3.25 12.18
N PHE A 210 3.49 -2.16 12.30
CA PHE A 210 3.86 -1.25 11.20
C PHE A 210 2.66 -0.82 10.35
N PRO A 211 1.64 -0.19 10.95
CA PRO A 211 0.52 0.35 10.19
C PRO A 211 0.99 1.42 9.22
N GLN A 212 0.49 1.39 7.99
CA GLN A 212 0.81 2.37 6.97
C GLN A 212 -0.41 2.69 6.11
N LEU A 213 -0.60 3.97 5.78
CA LEU A 213 -1.65 4.39 4.88
C LEU A 213 -1.04 4.82 3.54
N VAL A 214 -1.57 4.27 2.44
CA VAL A 214 -1.23 4.71 1.09
C VAL A 214 -2.48 5.32 0.46
N GLY A 215 -2.41 6.61 0.19
CA GLY A 215 -3.59 7.41 -0.11
C GLY A 215 -4.56 7.48 1.08
N ASP A 216 -5.85 7.72 0.80
CA ASP A 216 -6.87 7.86 1.85
C ASP A 216 -7.64 6.55 2.14
N SER A 217 -7.30 5.45 1.49
CA SER A 217 -8.14 4.24 1.51
C SER A 217 -7.42 2.91 1.69
N MET A 218 -6.14 2.80 1.32
CA MET A 218 -5.41 1.55 1.42
C MET A 218 -4.55 1.53 2.68
N PHE A 219 -4.80 0.53 3.50
CA PHE A 219 -4.11 0.29 4.75
C PHE A 219 -3.21 -0.94 4.61
N TYR A 220 -1.92 -0.77 4.87
CA TYR A 220 -0.94 -1.83 4.91
C TYR A 220 -0.47 -2.03 6.34
N PHE A 221 -0.10 -3.24 6.67
CA PHE A 221 0.46 -3.60 7.98
C PHE A 221 1.22 -4.91 7.87
N SER A 222 2.06 -5.18 8.85
CA SER A 222 2.77 -6.44 8.97
C SER A 222 2.07 -7.33 9.99
N SER A 223 1.96 -8.63 9.70
CA SER A 223 1.37 -9.59 10.64
C SER A 223 2.02 -10.96 10.48
N ASN A 224 2.16 -11.66 11.59
CA ASN A 224 2.59 -13.06 11.62
C ASN A 224 1.41 -14.04 11.73
N ARG A 225 0.20 -13.60 11.30
CA ARG A 225 -0.99 -14.46 11.18
C ARG A 225 -0.80 -15.53 10.10
N GLY A 226 -1.41 -16.69 10.31
CA GLY A 226 -1.47 -17.78 9.33
C GLY A 226 -0.32 -18.77 9.48
N ASP A 227 -0.63 -20.04 9.19
CA ASP A 227 0.28 -21.17 9.41
C ASP A 227 1.20 -21.46 8.22
N SER A 228 0.96 -20.81 7.08
CA SER A 228 1.56 -21.18 5.79
C SER A 228 2.89 -20.52 5.50
N ILE A 229 3.16 -19.35 6.10
CA ILE A 229 4.40 -18.59 5.91
C ILE A 229 4.90 -18.19 7.29
N ARG A 230 6.13 -18.56 7.62
CA ARG A 230 6.75 -18.21 8.92
C ARG A 230 7.09 -16.72 8.93
N GLY A 231 7.11 -16.12 10.12
CA GLY A 231 7.49 -14.74 10.32
C GLY A 231 6.40 -13.71 9.99
N TYR A 232 6.78 -12.47 10.00
CA TYR A 232 5.91 -11.36 9.60
C TYR A 232 5.75 -11.30 8.09
N ASN A 233 4.55 -10.98 7.65
CA ASN A 233 4.19 -10.79 6.26
C ASN A 233 3.42 -9.50 6.07
N ILE A 234 3.49 -8.90 4.89
CA ILE A 234 2.78 -7.67 4.56
C ILE A 234 1.36 -7.98 4.10
N TYR A 235 0.40 -7.40 4.78
CA TYR A 235 -1.02 -7.47 4.47
C TYR A 235 -1.54 -6.10 4.05
N LYS A 236 -2.62 -6.10 3.29
CA LYS A 236 -3.37 -4.90 2.91
C LYS A 236 -4.86 -5.04 3.19
N LYS A 237 -5.51 -3.92 3.45
CA LYS A 237 -6.97 -3.83 3.60
C LYS A 237 -7.46 -2.47 3.11
N ARG A 238 -8.58 -2.44 2.42
CA ARG A 238 -9.30 -1.18 2.21
C ARG A 238 -10.01 -0.76 3.49
N LEU A 239 -9.88 0.53 3.88
CA LEU A 239 -10.52 1.06 5.07
C LEU A 239 -12.04 1.17 4.94
N LYS A 240 -12.56 1.26 3.70
CA LYS A 240 -14.00 1.25 3.41
C LYS A 240 -14.39 -0.08 2.81
N GLY A 241 -15.49 -0.66 3.31
CA GLY A 241 -16.00 -1.95 2.86
C GLY A 241 -15.69 -3.10 3.82
N ALA A 242 -16.43 -4.19 3.70
CA ALA A 242 -16.32 -5.39 4.55
C ALA A 242 -15.27 -6.40 4.04
N VAL A 243 -14.15 -5.91 3.49
CA VAL A 243 -13.09 -6.78 2.96
C VAL A 243 -12.15 -7.19 4.08
N THR A 244 -11.88 -8.48 4.22
CA THR A 244 -10.86 -8.99 5.14
C THR A 244 -9.46 -8.60 4.68
N PRO A 245 -8.48 -8.48 5.60
CA PRO A 245 -7.08 -8.28 5.23
C PRO A 245 -6.60 -9.36 4.26
N GLN A 246 -5.86 -8.94 3.23
CA GLN A 246 -5.30 -9.79 2.20
C GLN A 246 -3.78 -9.70 2.20
N LEU A 247 -3.11 -10.83 2.03
CA LEU A 247 -1.68 -10.86 1.80
C LEU A 247 -1.37 -10.09 0.50
N ILE A 248 -0.32 -9.27 0.48
CA ILE A 248 0.15 -8.67 -0.77
C ILE A 248 0.86 -9.74 -1.64
N ALA A 249 1.27 -9.37 -2.86
CA ALA A 249 1.89 -10.31 -3.79
C ALA A 249 3.04 -11.11 -3.15
N ARG A 250 3.17 -12.38 -3.53
CA ARG A 250 4.13 -13.34 -2.97
C ARG A 250 5.58 -12.87 -3.02
N ASP A 251 5.93 -12.06 -4.03
CA ASP A 251 7.29 -11.59 -4.22
C ASP A 251 7.77 -10.64 -3.11
N PHE A 252 6.83 -9.99 -2.41
CA PHE A 252 7.14 -9.16 -1.24
C PHE A 252 7.25 -9.96 0.06
N ASN A 253 6.63 -11.14 0.11
CA ASN A 253 6.59 -11.97 1.29
C ASN A 253 7.45 -13.23 1.07
N SER A 254 8.37 -13.49 1.97
CA SER A 254 9.27 -14.64 1.96
C SER A 254 8.99 -15.56 3.16
N ASP A 255 9.83 -16.57 3.39
CA ASP A 255 9.76 -17.41 4.60
C ASP A 255 10.47 -16.75 5.82
N ALA A 256 10.79 -15.46 5.72
CA ALA A 256 11.42 -14.64 6.75
C ALA A 256 10.46 -13.55 7.28
N ASP A 257 10.94 -12.65 8.12
CA ASP A 257 10.15 -11.48 8.54
C ASP A 257 10.19 -10.43 7.46
N ASP A 258 9.06 -10.21 6.80
CA ASP A 258 8.84 -9.12 5.86
C ASP A 258 7.90 -8.10 6.52
N LYS A 259 8.41 -6.91 6.80
CA LYS A 259 7.73 -5.93 7.65
C LYS A 259 7.96 -4.49 7.22
N ASN A 260 7.24 -3.55 7.83
CA ASN A 260 7.42 -2.11 7.68
C ASN A 260 7.40 -1.65 6.21
N PHE A 261 6.29 -1.92 5.54
CA PHE A 261 6.07 -1.58 4.13
C PHE A 261 5.74 -0.10 3.96
N VAL A 262 6.48 0.61 3.12
CA VAL A 262 6.20 2.02 2.76
C VAL A 262 6.27 2.22 1.25
N VAL A 263 5.60 3.26 0.75
CA VAL A 263 5.64 3.66 -0.66
C VAL A 263 6.20 5.07 -0.77
N ALA A 264 7.43 5.20 -1.24
CA ALA A 264 8.11 6.47 -1.48
C ALA A 264 8.25 6.71 -2.98
N GLU A 265 7.84 7.88 -3.46
CA GLU A 265 7.96 8.26 -4.88
C GLU A 265 7.40 7.21 -5.85
N ASN A 266 6.28 6.58 -5.48
CA ASN A 266 5.62 5.47 -6.20
C ASN A 266 6.42 4.15 -6.23
N CYS A 267 7.48 4.01 -5.45
CA CYS A 267 8.21 2.78 -5.26
C CYS A 267 7.96 2.20 -3.87
N PRO A 268 7.62 0.91 -3.74
CA PRO A 268 7.50 0.26 -2.45
C PRO A 268 8.87 -0.11 -1.91
N PHE A 269 8.99 -0.02 -0.59
CA PHE A 269 10.12 -0.50 0.18
C PHE A 269 9.62 -1.29 1.37
N LEU A 270 10.36 -2.28 1.81
CA LEU A 270 10.09 -3.05 3.02
C LEU A 270 11.39 -3.38 3.74
N ILE A 271 11.27 -3.72 5.00
CA ILE A 271 12.35 -4.35 5.77
C ILE A 271 12.14 -5.86 5.72
N SER A 272 13.23 -6.60 5.49
CA SER A 272 13.22 -8.05 5.54
C SER A 272 14.53 -8.60 6.11
N ASN A 273 14.44 -9.69 6.85
CA ASN A 273 15.62 -10.40 7.35
C ASN A 273 15.94 -11.67 6.53
N ARG A 274 15.44 -11.76 5.29
CA ARG A 274 15.63 -12.91 4.40
C ARG A 274 17.10 -13.22 4.05
N ALA A 275 18.00 -12.27 4.22
CA ALA A 275 19.45 -12.45 4.03
C ALA A 275 20.21 -12.54 5.36
N GLY A 276 19.54 -12.57 6.52
CA GLY A 276 20.11 -12.78 7.85
C GLY A 276 20.07 -11.58 8.78
N GLY A 277 19.94 -10.35 8.27
CA GLY A 277 19.74 -9.11 9.04
C GLY A 277 18.52 -8.36 8.55
N ASP A 278 18.04 -7.41 9.35
CA ASP A 278 16.98 -6.49 8.92
C ASP A 278 17.56 -5.51 7.90
N ASP A 279 17.21 -5.70 6.65
CA ASP A 279 17.69 -4.97 5.48
C ASP A 279 16.55 -4.33 4.71
N ILE A 280 16.86 -3.25 3.97
CA ILE A 280 15.90 -2.59 3.07
C ILE A 280 15.84 -3.36 1.75
N TYR A 281 14.62 -3.71 1.35
CA TYR A 281 14.31 -4.34 0.09
C TYR A 281 13.35 -3.51 -0.75
N ARG A 282 13.46 -3.63 -2.06
CA ARG A 282 12.57 -3.01 -3.04
C ARG A 282 12.28 -4.01 -4.17
N PRO A 283 11.18 -3.87 -4.93
CA PRO A 283 11.00 -4.66 -6.13
C PRO A 283 12.10 -4.32 -7.15
N ASN A 284 12.60 -5.35 -7.82
CA ASN A 284 13.41 -5.17 -9.00
C ASN A 284 12.52 -4.71 -10.15
N ILE A 285 12.43 -3.41 -10.35
CA ILE A 285 11.72 -2.83 -11.47
C ILE A 285 12.67 -2.91 -12.66
N PHE A 286 12.44 -3.89 -13.53
CA PHE A 286 13.11 -3.91 -14.83
C PHE A 286 12.61 -2.71 -15.64
N ILE A 287 13.35 -1.60 -15.59
CA ILE A 287 13.21 -0.54 -16.57
C ILE A 287 14.04 -1.01 -17.76
N PRO A 288 13.42 -1.39 -18.90
CA PRO A 288 14.20 -1.76 -20.07
C PRO A 288 15.12 -0.59 -20.40
N ALA A 289 16.43 -0.87 -20.51
CA ALA A 289 17.39 0.13 -20.95
C ALA A 289 16.84 0.79 -22.20
N PRO A 290 16.95 2.15 -22.35
CA PRO A 290 16.56 2.79 -23.59
C PRO A 290 17.30 2.07 -24.71
N MET A 291 16.56 1.48 -25.65
CA MET A 291 17.16 0.85 -26.83
C MET A 291 18.06 1.89 -27.47
N ASP A 292 19.33 1.54 -27.68
CA ASP A 292 20.30 2.37 -28.35
C ASP A 292 19.65 3.01 -29.59
N THR A 293 19.60 4.33 -29.58
CA THR A 293 18.99 5.10 -30.65
C THR A 293 19.78 4.92 -31.92
N VAL A 294 19.24 4.15 -32.85
CA VAL A 294 19.60 4.27 -34.26
C VAL A 294 19.35 5.73 -34.63
N PRO A 295 20.26 6.42 -35.37
CA PRO A 295 20.10 7.84 -35.70
C PRO A 295 18.76 8.06 -36.38
N VAL A 296 17.87 8.83 -35.75
CA VAL A 296 16.55 9.14 -36.27
C VAL A 296 16.65 10.37 -37.15
N ASP A 297 16.21 10.22 -38.40
CA ASP A 297 15.87 11.27 -39.33
C ASP A 297 14.90 12.27 -38.65
N THR A 298 15.32 13.55 -38.59
CA THR A 298 14.64 14.62 -37.85
C THR A 298 13.52 15.27 -38.67
N THR A 299 12.55 14.50 -39.12
CA THR A 299 11.27 15.05 -39.57
C THR A 299 10.23 14.84 -38.46
N PRO A 300 9.47 15.88 -38.04
CA PRO A 300 8.49 15.73 -36.97
C PRO A 300 7.27 14.96 -37.47
N GLN A 301 7.31 13.64 -37.31
CA GLN A 301 6.12 12.81 -37.39
C GLN A 301 5.56 12.66 -36.00
N LEU A 302 4.32 13.08 -35.78
CA LEU A 302 3.51 12.82 -34.61
C LEU A 302 3.44 11.30 -34.40
N ARG A 303 4.36 10.76 -33.57
CA ARG A 303 4.28 9.37 -33.09
C ARG A 303 3.21 9.30 -32.01
N VAL A 304 2.06 8.75 -32.37
CA VAL A 304 1.10 8.26 -31.40
C VAL A 304 1.79 7.11 -30.64
N VAL A 305 2.22 7.37 -29.40
CA VAL A 305 2.72 6.31 -28.50
C VAL A 305 1.53 5.43 -28.15
N ARG A 306 1.43 4.26 -28.78
CA ARG A 306 0.42 3.26 -28.42
C ARG A 306 0.73 2.76 -27.02
N LYS A 307 -0.12 3.12 -26.06
CA LYS A 307 -0.12 2.55 -24.73
C LYS A 307 -0.50 1.07 -24.84
N ASP A 308 0.36 0.16 -24.38
CA ASP A 308 -0.01 -1.24 -24.32
C ASP A 308 -1.15 -1.44 -23.31
N PHE A 309 -2.17 -2.22 -23.72
CA PHE A 309 -3.29 -2.52 -22.86
C PHE A 309 -2.87 -3.51 -21.76
N ARG A 310 -3.20 -3.17 -20.55
CA ARG A 310 -2.96 -4.01 -19.40
C ARG A 310 -4.20 -4.85 -19.08
N THR A 311 -4.00 -6.14 -18.81
CA THR A 311 -5.07 -7.02 -18.28
C THR A 311 -5.66 -6.45 -17.00
N CYS A 312 -6.98 -6.31 -16.95
CA CYS A 312 -7.72 -5.91 -15.75
C CYS A 312 -8.46 -7.14 -15.19
N ILE A 313 -8.41 -7.29 -13.86
CA ILE A 313 -9.02 -8.42 -13.16
C ILE A 313 -10.03 -7.90 -12.14
N PHE A 314 -11.24 -8.48 -12.15
CA PHE A 314 -12.35 -8.18 -11.25
C PHE A 314 -12.70 -9.44 -10.47
N TYR A 315 -12.69 -9.39 -9.13
CA TYR A 315 -13.04 -10.52 -8.29
C TYR A 315 -14.48 -10.47 -7.82
N PHE A 316 -15.09 -11.65 -7.62
CA PHE A 316 -16.49 -11.80 -7.29
C PHE A 316 -16.69 -12.58 -5.99
N GLU A 317 -17.77 -12.27 -5.28
CA GLU A 317 -18.17 -13.02 -4.10
C GLU A 317 -18.55 -14.48 -4.47
N TYR A 318 -18.48 -15.35 -3.45
CA TYR A 318 -18.89 -16.75 -3.62
C TYR A 318 -20.35 -16.83 -4.05
N ASP A 319 -20.58 -17.63 -5.09
CA ASP A 319 -21.92 -17.92 -5.63
C ASP A 319 -22.75 -16.68 -6.01
N LYS A 320 -22.09 -15.55 -6.31
CA LYS A 320 -22.76 -14.30 -6.68
C LYS A 320 -22.12 -13.67 -7.92
N THR A 321 -22.90 -12.76 -8.51
CA THR A 321 -22.47 -11.85 -9.58
C THR A 321 -22.06 -10.46 -9.05
N SER A 322 -22.08 -10.27 -7.72
CA SER A 322 -21.57 -9.05 -7.10
C SER A 322 -20.06 -9.08 -7.03
N MET A 323 -19.44 -8.02 -7.51
CA MET A 323 -18.01 -7.80 -7.37
C MET A 323 -17.68 -7.49 -5.90
N ILE A 324 -16.50 -7.89 -5.44
CA ILE A 324 -16.03 -7.62 -4.08
C ILE A 324 -15.68 -6.14 -3.84
N ASP A 325 -15.54 -5.35 -4.91
CA ASP A 325 -15.23 -3.92 -4.88
C ASP A 325 -15.94 -3.19 -6.04
N THR A 326 -15.93 -1.86 -6.02
CA THR A 326 -16.52 -1.01 -7.09
C THR A 326 -15.68 -0.97 -8.35
N TYR A 327 -14.37 -1.18 -8.26
CA TYR A 327 -13.40 -1.14 -9.38
C TYR A 327 -13.48 0.12 -10.27
N GLU A 328 -13.84 1.26 -9.69
CA GLU A 328 -14.05 2.51 -10.43
C GLU A 328 -12.84 2.93 -11.28
N ALA A 329 -11.64 2.71 -10.74
CA ALA A 329 -10.41 3.07 -11.44
C ALA A 329 -10.12 2.13 -12.62
N GLU A 330 -10.39 0.83 -12.48
CA GLU A 330 -10.24 -0.17 -13.52
C GLU A 330 -11.23 0.09 -14.66
N PHE A 331 -12.48 0.35 -14.31
CA PHE A 331 -13.50 0.73 -15.30
C PHE A 331 -13.15 2.01 -16.04
N LYS A 332 -12.68 3.04 -15.32
CA LYS A 332 -12.23 4.29 -15.92
C LYS A 332 -11.05 4.08 -16.86
N TYR A 333 -10.06 3.30 -16.46
CA TYR A 333 -8.89 2.97 -17.28
C TYR A 333 -9.30 2.27 -18.58
N ILE A 334 -10.17 1.26 -18.51
CA ILE A 334 -10.66 0.53 -19.68
C ILE A 334 -11.44 1.46 -20.61
N TYR A 335 -12.31 2.30 -20.06
CA TYR A 335 -13.06 3.30 -20.80
C TYR A 335 -12.14 4.26 -21.55
N GLU A 336 -11.15 4.85 -20.87
CA GLU A 336 -10.18 5.78 -21.47
C GLU A 336 -9.37 5.07 -22.56
N PHE A 337 -8.87 3.87 -22.29
CA PHE A 337 -8.10 3.09 -23.26
C PHE A 337 -8.89 2.79 -24.54
N ILE A 338 -10.13 2.32 -24.40
CA ILE A 338 -10.98 2.01 -25.55
C ILE A 338 -11.30 3.27 -26.36
N ASN A 339 -11.49 4.42 -25.71
CA ASN A 339 -11.85 5.67 -26.40
C ASN A 339 -10.65 6.41 -26.99
N GLU A 340 -9.44 6.23 -26.46
CA GLU A 340 -8.21 6.81 -27.03
C GLU A 340 -7.84 6.17 -28.39
N ASP A 341 -8.14 4.89 -28.61
CA ASP A 341 -7.86 4.18 -29.85
C ASP A 341 -9.15 3.54 -30.40
N SER A 342 -9.71 4.15 -31.45
CA SER A 342 -10.95 3.68 -32.06
C SER A 342 -10.89 2.26 -32.66
N SER A 343 -9.69 1.69 -32.86
CA SER A 343 -9.48 0.32 -33.34
C SER A 343 -9.37 -0.72 -32.22
N SER A 344 -9.26 -0.31 -30.97
CA SER A 344 -9.10 -1.23 -29.85
C SER A 344 -10.39 -2.00 -29.55
N VAL A 345 -10.27 -3.32 -29.45
CA VAL A 345 -11.33 -4.24 -29.03
C VAL A 345 -10.83 -4.98 -27.81
N VAL A 346 -11.71 -5.22 -26.81
CA VAL A 346 -11.37 -5.96 -25.62
C VAL A 346 -12.22 -7.22 -25.47
N LYS A 347 -11.63 -8.24 -24.85
CA LYS A 347 -12.30 -9.49 -24.48
C LYS A 347 -12.45 -9.56 -22.99
N ILE A 348 -13.67 -9.86 -22.53
CA ILE A 348 -14.08 -9.99 -21.14
C ILE A 348 -14.35 -11.47 -20.87
N THR A 349 -13.55 -12.12 -20.02
CA THR A 349 -13.65 -13.55 -19.76
C THR A 349 -13.96 -13.79 -18.29
N GLY A 350 -15.08 -14.45 -18.01
CA GLY A 350 -15.51 -14.81 -16.65
C GLY A 350 -15.07 -16.21 -16.26
N HIS A 351 -14.74 -16.39 -14.97
CA HIS A 351 -14.31 -17.66 -14.38
C HIS A 351 -15.01 -17.90 -13.04
N THR A 352 -15.07 -19.17 -12.63
CA THR A 352 -15.53 -19.60 -11.31
C THR A 352 -14.46 -20.45 -10.62
N ASP A 353 -14.63 -20.69 -9.32
CA ASP A 353 -13.90 -21.76 -8.64
C ASP A 353 -14.43 -23.16 -9.08
N GLU A 354 -13.81 -24.22 -8.58
CA GLU A 354 -14.13 -25.60 -9.00
C GLU A 354 -15.43 -26.16 -8.40
N ARG A 355 -16.03 -25.48 -7.41
CA ARG A 355 -17.26 -25.93 -6.70
C ARG A 355 -18.48 -25.80 -7.62
N GLY A 356 -19.38 -26.80 -7.56
CA GLY A 356 -20.59 -26.83 -8.35
C GLY A 356 -20.46 -27.57 -9.69
N SER A 357 -21.59 -27.70 -10.41
CA SER A 357 -21.63 -28.39 -11.70
C SER A 357 -20.99 -27.57 -12.82
N VAL A 358 -20.63 -28.23 -13.93
CA VAL A 358 -20.03 -27.55 -15.10
C VAL A 358 -21.05 -26.55 -15.68
N ASP A 359 -22.29 -26.94 -15.89
CA ASP A 359 -23.30 -26.07 -16.49
C ASP A 359 -23.64 -24.87 -15.61
N TYR A 360 -23.71 -25.08 -14.31
CA TYR A 360 -23.91 -23.99 -13.35
C TYR A 360 -22.77 -22.97 -13.41
N ASN A 361 -21.52 -23.45 -13.37
CA ASN A 361 -20.33 -22.59 -13.42
C ASN A 361 -20.20 -21.88 -14.78
N GLN A 362 -20.57 -22.55 -15.87
CA GLN A 362 -20.61 -21.93 -17.19
C GLN A 362 -21.56 -20.73 -17.21
N LYS A 363 -22.76 -20.89 -16.67
CA LYS A 363 -23.74 -19.82 -16.56
C LYS A 363 -23.23 -18.69 -15.64
N LEU A 364 -22.79 -19.03 -14.43
CA LEU A 364 -22.34 -18.04 -13.43
C LEU A 364 -21.16 -17.19 -13.95
N SER A 365 -20.22 -17.82 -14.65
CA SER A 365 -19.09 -17.13 -15.24
C SER A 365 -19.50 -16.18 -16.37
N THR A 366 -20.47 -16.58 -17.19
CA THR A 366 -21.05 -15.74 -18.25
C THR A 366 -21.79 -14.54 -17.63
N ASP A 367 -22.59 -14.78 -16.60
CA ASP A 367 -23.32 -13.72 -15.90
C ASP A 367 -22.36 -12.69 -15.25
N ARG A 368 -21.23 -13.14 -14.69
CA ARG A 368 -20.16 -12.26 -14.17
C ARG A 368 -19.53 -11.41 -15.27
N ALA A 369 -19.16 -12.02 -16.39
CA ALA A 369 -18.62 -11.30 -17.53
C ALA A 369 -19.60 -10.25 -18.06
N ASN A 370 -20.91 -10.60 -18.10
CA ASN A 370 -21.96 -9.67 -18.52
C ASN A 370 -22.10 -8.46 -17.57
N VAL A 371 -21.99 -8.64 -16.25
CA VAL A 371 -22.03 -7.53 -15.29
C VAL A 371 -20.94 -6.49 -15.58
N VAL A 372 -19.73 -6.94 -15.91
CA VAL A 372 -18.61 -6.06 -16.26
C VAL A 372 -18.86 -5.39 -17.61
N PHE A 373 -19.33 -6.14 -18.60
CA PHE A 373 -19.71 -5.63 -19.91
C PHE A 373 -20.78 -4.53 -19.80
N ASP A 374 -21.88 -4.78 -19.10
CA ASP A 374 -22.98 -3.84 -18.90
C ASP A 374 -22.51 -2.54 -18.20
N ARG A 375 -21.59 -2.66 -17.28
CA ARG A 375 -21.01 -1.50 -16.59
C ARG A 375 -20.24 -0.61 -17.58
N LEU A 376 -19.43 -1.19 -18.45
CA LEU A 376 -18.68 -0.45 -19.48
C LEU A 376 -19.64 0.19 -20.51
N VAL A 377 -20.69 -0.51 -20.90
CA VAL A 377 -21.76 0.06 -21.78
C VAL A 377 -22.41 1.27 -21.12
N LYS A 378 -22.76 1.19 -19.83
CA LYS A 378 -23.32 2.32 -19.05
C LYS A 378 -22.36 3.50 -18.95
N MET A 379 -21.08 3.28 -19.04
CA MET A 379 -20.06 4.32 -19.09
C MET A 379 -19.88 4.93 -20.49
N GLY A 380 -20.52 4.35 -21.53
CA GLY A 380 -20.48 4.87 -22.89
C GLY A 380 -19.51 4.15 -23.83
N VAL A 381 -19.02 2.97 -23.46
CA VAL A 381 -18.23 2.14 -24.38
C VAL A 381 -19.15 1.49 -25.41
N ASP A 382 -18.79 1.56 -26.70
CA ASP A 382 -19.54 0.92 -27.79
C ASP A 382 -19.52 -0.63 -27.59
N PRO A 383 -20.69 -1.28 -27.47
CA PRO A 383 -20.77 -2.73 -27.34
C PRO A 383 -20.05 -3.53 -28.42
N LYS A 384 -19.95 -2.99 -29.64
CA LYS A 384 -19.22 -3.61 -30.77
C LYS A 384 -17.71 -3.72 -30.55
N ARG A 385 -17.19 -3.00 -29.59
CA ARG A 385 -15.77 -2.98 -29.24
C ARG A 385 -15.45 -3.89 -28.04
N MET A 386 -16.41 -4.67 -27.61
CA MET A 386 -16.27 -5.58 -26.48
C MET A 386 -16.86 -6.96 -26.82
N GLN A 387 -16.15 -8.00 -26.47
CA GLN A 387 -16.64 -9.38 -26.51
C GLN A 387 -16.63 -9.93 -25.09
N PHE A 388 -17.65 -10.68 -24.71
CA PHE A 388 -17.65 -11.33 -23.41
C PHE A 388 -18.02 -12.81 -23.52
N LYS A 389 -17.43 -13.63 -22.63
CA LYS A 389 -17.77 -15.05 -22.48
C LYS A 389 -17.49 -15.55 -21.06
N GLY A 390 -18.16 -16.63 -20.67
CA GLY A 390 -17.81 -17.44 -19.51
C GLY A 390 -16.95 -18.62 -19.91
N GLU A 391 -16.01 -18.99 -19.05
CA GLU A 391 -15.17 -20.20 -19.15
C GLU A 391 -15.48 -21.21 -18.02
N GLY A 392 -16.47 -20.89 -17.16
CA GLY A 392 -16.78 -21.73 -16.02
C GLY A 392 -15.58 -21.96 -15.14
N LYS A 393 -15.35 -23.22 -14.76
CA LYS A 393 -14.22 -23.68 -13.94
C LYS A 393 -13.07 -24.29 -14.74
N SER A 394 -13.07 -24.15 -16.08
CA SER A 394 -12.12 -24.83 -16.97
C SER A 394 -10.69 -24.23 -16.92
N GLN A 395 -10.56 -22.97 -16.51
CA GLN A 395 -9.29 -22.25 -16.50
C GLN A 395 -9.01 -21.65 -15.11
N PRO A 396 -8.72 -22.48 -14.09
CA PRO A 396 -8.37 -21.98 -12.76
C PRO A 396 -6.96 -21.36 -12.78
N VAL A 397 -6.78 -20.25 -12.06
CA VAL A 397 -5.46 -19.68 -11.73
C VAL A 397 -4.78 -20.56 -10.68
N VAL A 398 -5.55 -20.94 -9.65
CA VAL A 398 -5.08 -21.88 -8.64
C VAL A 398 -5.76 -23.23 -8.88
N LYS A 399 -4.99 -24.22 -9.33
CA LYS A 399 -5.46 -25.61 -9.49
C LYS A 399 -5.58 -26.27 -8.12
N ASP A 400 -6.60 -27.11 -7.95
CA ASP A 400 -6.86 -27.87 -6.72
C ASP A 400 -6.90 -26.99 -5.46
N ALA A 401 -7.55 -25.84 -5.55
CA ALA A 401 -7.70 -24.87 -4.46
C ALA A 401 -8.23 -25.55 -3.17
N LYS A 402 -7.56 -25.27 -2.03
CA LYS A 402 -7.89 -25.87 -0.73
C LYS A 402 -8.46 -24.86 0.25
N THR A 403 -8.12 -23.59 0.09
CA THR A 403 -8.51 -22.50 0.97
C THR A 403 -9.51 -21.57 0.29
N GLU A 404 -10.31 -20.86 1.06
CA GLU A 404 -11.24 -19.86 0.50
C GLU A 404 -10.52 -18.74 -0.25
N VAL A 405 -9.30 -18.41 0.16
CA VAL A 405 -8.45 -17.43 -0.54
C VAL A 405 -8.09 -17.93 -1.93
N GLU A 406 -7.70 -19.18 -2.08
CA GLU A 406 -7.38 -19.78 -3.37
C GLU A 406 -8.64 -19.89 -4.27
N HIS A 407 -9.78 -20.29 -3.70
CA HIS A 407 -11.06 -20.28 -4.43
C HIS A 407 -11.42 -18.87 -4.89
N GLN A 408 -11.15 -17.85 -4.05
CA GLN A 408 -11.41 -16.44 -4.40
C GLN A 408 -10.61 -15.99 -5.61
N GLN A 409 -9.36 -16.43 -5.77
CA GLN A 409 -8.53 -16.10 -6.95
C GLN A 409 -9.12 -16.67 -8.25
N ASN A 410 -9.83 -17.79 -8.18
CA ASN A 410 -10.49 -18.40 -9.33
C ASN A 410 -11.79 -17.69 -9.70
N ARG A 411 -12.48 -17.04 -8.75
CA ARG A 411 -13.75 -16.31 -8.99
C ARG A 411 -13.46 -14.91 -9.54
N ARG A 412 -13.16 -14.83 -10.81
CA ARG A 412 -12.70 -13.57 -11.44
C ARG A 412 -13.31 -13.34 -12.82
N VAL A 413 -13.20 -12.09 -13.27
CA VAL A 413 -13.36 -11.69 -14.67
C VAL A 413 -12.10 -11.00 -15.12
N GLU A 414 -11.55 -11.41 -16.24
CA GLU A 414 -10.38 -10.84 -16.88
C GLU A 414 -10.79 -10.04 -18.11
N ILE A 415 -10.16 -8.87 -18.31
CA ILE A 415 -10.28 -8.09 -19.54
C ILE A 415 -8.91 -7.97 -20.19
N ILE A 416 -8.80 -8.39 -21.43
CA ILE A 416 -7.59 -8.29 -22.26
C ILE A 416 -7.90 -7.55 -23.55
N LYS A 417 -6.89 -6.90 -24.14
CA LYS A 417 -6.98 -6.37 -25.50
C LYS A 417 -6.93 -7.53 -26.51
N LEU A 418 -7.84 -7.50 -27.49
CA LEU A 418 -7.77 -8.41 -28.63
C LEU A 418 -6.77 -7.87 -29.67
N ASP A 419 -5.84 -8.72 -30.07
CA ASP A 419 -4.89 -8.43 -31.14
C ASP A 419 -5.48 -8.96 -32.46
N MET A 420 -6.20 -8.12 -33.19
CA MET A 420 -6.93 -8.47 -34.43
C MET A 420 -6.01 -9.11 -35.50
N ASN A 421 -4.69 -9.00 -35.34
CA ASN A 421 -3.74 -9.61 -36.27
C ASN A 421 -3.36 -11.07 -35.91
N LYS A 422 -3.76 -11.58 -34.73
CA LYS A 422 -3.44 -12.95 -34.28
C LYS A 422 -4.55 -13.96 -34.54
N GLU A 423 -5.83 -13.52 -34.52
CA GLU A 423 -6.97 -14.45 -34.69
C GLU A 423 -7.14 -15.03 -36.11
N ILE A 424 -6.49 -14.47 -37.11
CA ILE A 424 -6.58 -14.99 -38.51
C ILE A 424 -5.68 -16.23 -38.74
N LYS A 425 -4.84 -16.62 -37.78
CA LYS A 425 -3.92 -17.76 -37.95
C LYS A 425 -4.38 -19.06 -37.31
N ASP A 426 -5.39 -19.02 -36.44
CA ASP A 426 -5.87 -20.21 -35.71
C ASP A 426 -7.17 -20.82 -36.28
N GLU A 427 -7.70 -20.26 -37.39
CA GLU A 427 -8.88 -20.82 -38.12
C GLU A 427 -8.56 -21.41 -39.52
N ASN A 428 -7.29 -21.70 -39.81
CA ASN A 428 -6.93 -22.42 -41.05
C ASN A 428 -6.14 -23.71 -40.79
#